data_f5ade4ce969b8587d9202233b373c4d6
#
_entry.id   f5ade4ce969b8587d9202233b373c4d6
#
_cell.length_a   1.000
_cell.length_b   1.000
_cell.length_c   1.000
_cell.angle_alpha   90.00
_cell.angle_beta   90.00
_cell.angle_gamma   90.00
#
_symmetry.space_group_name_H-M   'P 1'
#
loop_
_entity.id
_entity.type
_entity.pdbx_description
1 polymer ?
#
loop_
_entity_poly.entity_id
_entity_poly.type
_entity_poly.pdbx_seq_one_letter_code
_entity_poly.pdbx_strand_id
1 'polypeptide(L)'
;MVTNERMKVVSQKKQRYRANIAGKTYTILGTKSHQHMHSVIKLLNEQWNELDEVAKECSNEEKAILLAINAVSVQLEKQEQLMMLEEENQQLKKSVSHPRGSKRQSIALERKEQFEKQFAEQEDLWRK
;
A
#
# COMPACT_ATOMS: atom_id res chain seq x y z
N MET A 1 -13.80 32.69 1.33
CA MET A 1 -14.77 32.29 0.35
C MET A 1 -14.59 30.87 -0.11
N VAL A 2 -15.61 30.15 0.07
CA VAL A 2 -15.69 28.71 -0.13
C VAL A 2 -15.54 28.29 -1.60
N THR A 3 -15.68 29.22 -2.52
CA THR A 3 -15.65 28.99 -3.95
C THR A 3 -14.27 28.55 -4.49
N ASN A 4 -13.19 29.01 -3.91
CA ASN A 4 -11.83 28.65 -4.38
C ASN A 4 -11.42 27.25 -3.95
N GLU A 5 -11.83 26.82 -2.78
CA GLU A 5 -11.58 25.47 -2.30
C GLU A 5 -12.40 24.45 -3.08
N ARG A 6 -13.63 24.78 -3.42
CA ARG A 6 -14.48 23.94 -4.25
C ARG A 6 -13.92 23.78 -5.67
N MET A 7 -13.32 24.81 -6.22
CA MET A 7 -12.69 24.71 -7.54
C MET A 7 -11.47 23.81 -7.56
N LYS A 8 -10.67 23.80 -6.50
CA LYS A 8 -9.53 22.89 -6.37
C LYS A 8 -9.97 21.43 -6.25
N VAL A 9 -11.08 21.19 -5.54
CA VAL A 9 -11.66 19.84 -5.40
C VAL A 9 -12.34 19.42 -6.70
N VAL A 10 -12.95 20.37 -7.41
CA VAL A 10 -13.66 20.12 -8.68
C VAL A 10 -12.71 19.89 -9.84
N SER A 11 -11.44 20.31 -9.76
CA SER A 11 -10.46 19.98 -10.79
C SER A 11 -10.14 18.49 -10.81
N GLN A 12 -10.45 17.76 -9.74
CA GLN A 12 -10.48 16.30 -9.75
C GLN A 12 -11.90 15.86 -10.10
N LYS A 13 -12.12 15.53 -11.36
CA LYS A 13 -13.44 15.08 -11.83
C LYS A 13 -13.89 13.84 -11.09
N LYS A 14 -15.04 13.91 -10.44
CA LYS A 14 -15.69 12.73 -9.88
C LYS A 14 -16.20 11.86 -11.02
N GLN A 15 -15.74 10.65 -11.05
CA GLN A 15 -16.18 9.66 -12.04
C GLN A 15 -17.16 8.69 -11.40
N ARG A 16 -18.12 8.25 -12.19
CA ARG A 16 -19.04 7.19 -11.79
C ARG A 16 -18.48 5.85 -12.18
N TYR A 17 -18.45 4.95 -11.24
CA TYR A 17 -18.00 3.60 -11.46
C TYR A 17 -19.10 2.62 -11.03
N ARG A 18 -19.52 1.77 -11.95
CA ARG A 18 -20.45 0.69 -11.64
C ARG A 18 -19.68 -0.53 -11.18
N ALA A 19 -20.03 -1.01 -10.00
CA ALA A 19 -19.36 -2.14 -9.38
C ALA A 19 -20.37 -3.20 -8.97
N ASN A 20 -20.07 -4.44 -9.27
CA ASN A 20 -20.80 -5.58 -8.74
C ASN A 20 -20.08 -6.07 -7.48
N ILE A 21 -20.74 -5.89 -6.34
CA ILE A 21 -20.19 -6.25 -5.03
C ILE A 21 -21.18 -7.20 -4.36
N ALA A 22 -20.74 -8.40 -4.02
CA ALA A 22 -21.56 -9.41 -3.34
C ALA A 22 -22.89 -9.68 -4.05
N GLY A 23 -22.89 -9.68 -5.38
CA GLY A 23 -24.05 -9.96 -6.20
C GLY A 23 -24.98 -8.78 -6.45
N LYS A 24 -24.69 -7.60 -5.91
CA LYS A 24 -25.46 -6.38 -6.14
C LYS A 24 -24.64 -5.36 -6.90
N THR A 25 -25.30 -4.59 -7.75
CA THR A 25 -24.66 -3.51 -8.52
C THR A 25 -24.78 -2.19 -7.77
N TYR A 26 -23.64 -1.52 -7.59
CA TYR A 26 -23.54 -0.22 -6.94
C TYR A 26 -22.91 0.78 -7.90
N THR A 27 -23.34 2.02 -7.81
CA THR A 27 -22.70 3.13 -8.51
C THR A 27 -21.86 3.90 -7.49
N ILE A 28 -20.55 3.93 -7.72
CA ILE A 28 -19.61 4.58 -6.82
C ILE A 28 -19.13 5.87 -7.47
N LEU A 29 -19.21 6.96 -6.73
CA LEU A 29 -18.68 8.26 -7.13
C LEU A 29 -17.32 8.44 -6.46
N GLY A 30 -16.29 8.72 -7.27
CA GLY A 30 -14.96 8.91 -6.74
C GLY A 30 -14.03 9.58 -7.72
N THR A 31 -12.86 9.98 -7.24
CA THR A 31 -11.83 10.65 -8.02
C THR A 31 -10.78 9.68 -8.57
N LYS A 32 -10.87 8.42 -8.22
CA LYS A 32 -9.90 7.42 -8.64
C LYS A 32 -10.16 6.92 -10.06
N SER A 33 -9.12 6.44 -10.73
CA SER A 33 -9.23 5.90 -12.08
C SER A 33 -10.06 4.61 -12.12
N HIS A 34 -10.57 4.28 -13.31
CA HIS A 34 -11.30 3.02 -13.52
C HIS A 34 -10.43 1.80 -13.21
N GLN A 35 -9.15 1.84 -13.57
CA GLN A 35 -8.22 0.76 -13.26
C GLN A 35 -8.05 0.57 -11.76
N HIS A 36 -7.90 1.66 -11.02
CA HIS A 36 -7.80 1.61 -9.57
C HIS A 36 -9.07 1.02 -8.95
N MET A 37 -10.23 1.50 -9.37
CA MET A 37 -11.51 1.01 -8.87
C MET A 37 -11.75 -0.45 -9.23
N HIS A 38 -11.36 -0.86 -10.43
CA HIS A 38 -11.45 -2.26 -10.82
C HIS A 38 -10.63 -3.17 -9.89
N SER A 39 -9.41 -2.77 -9.58
CA SER A 39 -8.55 -3.49 -8.65
C SER A 39 -9.13 -3.55 -7.24
N VAL A 40 -9.67 -2.44 -6.76
CA VAL A 40 -10.33 -2.36 -5.44
C VAL A 40 -11.51 -3.32 -5.36
N ILE A 41 -12.39 -3.29 -6.36
CA ILE A 41 -13.59 -4.11 -6.38
C ILE A 41 -13.24 -5.60 -6.54
N LYS A 42 -12.25 -5.91 -7.33
CA LYS A 42 -11.76 -7.29 -7.47
C LYS A 42 -11.26 -7.83 -6.13
N LEU A 43 -10.44 -7.06 -5.45
CA LEU A 43 -9.91 -7.43 -4.14
C LEU A 43 -11.02 -7.56 -3.09
N LEU A 44 -11.97 -6.63 -3.11
CA LEU A 44 -13.12 -6.66 -2.22
C LEU A 44 -13.96 -7.92 -2.41
N ASN A 45 -14.24 -8.30 -3.65
CA ASN A 45 -15.02 -9.51 -3.97
C ASN A 45 -14.27 -10.78 -3.58
N GLU A 46 -12.96 -10.82 -3.74
CA GLU A 46 -12.14 -11.95 -3.29
C GLU A 46 -12.24 -12.11 -1.76
N GLN A 47 -12.09 -11.02 -1.03
CA GLN A 47 -12.20 -11.02 0.43
C GLN A 47 -13.61 -11.37 0.89
N TRP A 48 -14.62 -10.89 0.18
CA TRP A 48 -16.02 -11.23 0.47
C TRP A 48 -16.28 -12.73 0.30
N ASN A 49 -15.77 -13.32 -0.76
CA ASN A 49 -15.92 -14.76 -1.01
C ASN A 49 -15.23 -15.60 0.06
N GLU A 50 -14.04 -15.22 0.47
CA GLU A 50 -13.33 -15.88 1.55
C GLU A 50 -14.11 -15.81 2.87
N LEU A 51 -14.65 -14.65 3.17
CA LEU A 51 -15.45 -14.43 4.36
C LEU A 51 -16.76 -15.22 4.31
N ASP A 52 -17.37 -15.30 3.13
CA ASP A 52 -18.60 -16.04 2.91
C ASP A 52 -18.41 -17.54 3.18
N GLU A 53 -17.25 -18.09 2.87
CA GLU A 53 -16.93 -19.49 3.17
C GLU A 53 -16.71 -19.74 4.66
N VAL A 54 -16.05 -18.82 5.36
CA VAL A 54 -15.66 -18.98 6.76
C VAL A 54 -16.79 -18.62 7.70
N ALA A 55 -17.58 -17.60 7.35
CA ALA A 55 -18.62 -17.03 8.20
C ALA A 55 -20.02 -17.24 7.61
N LYS A 56 -20.35 -18.46 7.27
CA LYS A 56 -21.64 -18.81 6.63
C LYS A 56 -22.85 -18.47 7.50
N GLU A 57 -22.69 -18.48 8.81
CA GLU A 57 -23.75 -18.21 9.77
C GLU A 57 -24.01 -16.74 9.99
N CYS A 58 -23.09 -15.86 9.54
CA CYS A 58 -23.20 -14.42 9.71
C CYS A 58 -24.09 -13.81 8.64
N SER A 59 -24.83 -12.76 9.01
CA SER A 59 -25.59 -11.96 8.05
C SER A 59 -24.66 -11.15 7.16
N ASN A 60 -25.18 -10.63 6.05
CA ASN A 60 -24.40 -9.79 5.16
C ASN A 60 -23.89 -8.53 5.83
N GLU A 61 -24.67 -7.95 6.76
CA GLU A 61 -24.25 -6.79 7.55
C GLU A 61 -23.06 -7.14 8.44
N GLU A 62 -23.12 -8.28 9.12
CA GLU A 62 -22.04 -8.75 9.99
C GLU A 62 -20.77 -9.04 9.18
N LYS A 63 -20.92 -9.66 8.02
CA LYS A 63 -19.80 -9.89 7.10
C LYS A 63 -19.18 -8.58 6.63
N ALA A 64 -19.97 -7.59 6.32
CA ALA A 64 -19.50 -6.27 5.91
C ALA A 64 -18.71 -5.58 7.03
N ILE A 65 -19.18 -5.68 8.26
CA ILE A 65 -18.48 -5.13 9.44
C ILE A 65 -17.14 -5.84 9.65
N LEU A 66 -17.12 -7.18 9.57
CA LEU A 66 -15.89 -7.96 9.70
C LEU A 66 -14.89 -7.59 8.61
N LEU A 67 -15.37 -7.42 7.38
CA LEU A 67 -14.53 -6.99 6.26
C LEU A 67 -13.94 -5.60 6.51
N ALA A 68 -14.75 -4.67 7.01
CA ALA A 68 -14.30 -3.31 7.33
C ALA A 68 -13.26 -3.32 8.45
N ILE A 69 -13.46 -4.12 9.49
CA ILE A 69 -12.49 -4.25 10.61
C ILE A 69 -11.15 -4.77 10.06
N ASN A 70 -11.19 -5.80 9.23
CA ASN A 70 -9.99 -6.37 8.64
C ASN A 70 -9.27 -5.36 7.76
N ALA A 71 -10.00 -4.61 6.93
CA ALA A 71 -9.43 -3.60 6.05
C ALA A 71 -8.75 -2.47 6.84
N VAL A 72 -9.40 -2.00 7.90
CA VAL A 72 -8.83 -0.95 8.77
C VAL A 72 -7.60 -1.47 9.51
N SER A 73 -7.63 -2.72 9.98
CA SER A 73 -6.50 -3.35 10.64
C SER A 73 -5.27 -3.41 9.72
N VAL A 74 -5.46 -3.85 8.48
CA VAL A 74 -4.38 -3.90 7.48
C VAL A 74 -3.86 -2.49 7.18
N GLN A 75 -4.76 -1.52 7.05
CA GLN A 75 -4.39 -0.13 6.81
C GLN A 75 -3.52 0.41 7.96
N LEU A 76 -3.89 0.14 9.19
CA LEU A 76 -3.15 0.58 10.37
C LEU A 76 -1.75 -0.04 10.40
N GLU A 77 -1.64 -1.34 10.13
CA GLU A 77 -0.36 -2.03 10.03
C GLU A 77 0.56 -1.41 8.98
N LYS A 78 0.00 -1.10 7.82
CA LYS A 78 0.76 -0.46 6.74
C LYS A 78 1.20 0.96 7.08
N GLN A 79 0.36 1.71 7.78
CA GLN A 79 0.73 3.04 8.27
C GLN A 79 1.89 2.97 9.25
N GLU A 80 1.86 2.01 10.16
CA GLU A 80 2.96 1.79 11.11
C GLU A 80 4.26 1.44 10.40
N GLN A 81 4.19 0.55 9.40
CA GLN A 81 5.35 0.18 8.59
C GLN A 81 5.91 1.38 7.83
N LEU A 82 5.04 2.21 7.24
CA LEU A 82 5.45 3.42 6.55
C LEU A 82 6.15 4.41 7.48
N MET A 83 5.63 4.59 8.69
CA MET A 83 6.24 5.46 9.69
C MET A 83 7.63 4.95 10.08
N MET A 84 7.78 3.65 10.28
CA MET A 84 9.08 3.04 10.59
C MET A 84 10.07 3.21 9.44
N LEU A 85 9.63 3.01 8.20
CA LEU A 85 10.47 3.19 7.02
C LEU A 85 10.88 4.65 6.82
N GLU A 86 9.97 5.59 7.04
CA GLU A 86 10.26 7.03 6.98
C GLU A 86 11.29 7.42 8.03
N GLU A 87 11.17 6.90 9.24
CA GLU A 87 12.11 7.13 10.32
C GLU A 87 13.50 6.59 9.96
N GLU A 88 13.57 5.37 9.43
CA GLU A 88 14.82 4.79 8.93
C GLU A 88 15.42 5.63 7.81
N ASN A 89 14.60 6.10 6.87
CA ASN A 89 15.06 6.95 5.78
C ASN A 89 15.61 8.28 6.29
N GLN A 90 14.95 8.87 7.28
CA GLN A 90 15.44 10.12 7.90
C GLN A 90 16.77 9.90 8.60
N GLN A 91 16.93 8.79 9.31
CA GLN A 91 18.18 8.44 9.95
C GLN A 91 19.30 8.20 8.93
N LEU A 92 18.99 7.51 7.85
CA LEU A 92 19.93 7.30 6.75
C LEU A 92 20.30 8.61 6.05
N LYS A 93 19.35 9.50 5.82
CA LYS A 93 19.61 10.82 5.25
C LYS A 93 20.48 11.68 6.18
N LYS A 94 20.26 11.63 7.48
CA LYS A 94 21.09 12.34 8.48
C LYS A 94 22.51 11.79 8.49
N SER A 95 22.69 10.48 8.37
CA SER A 95 24.00 9.86 8.32
C SER A 95 24.75 10.15 7.00
N VAL A 96 24.00 10.35 5.90
CA VAL A 96 24.56 10.66 4.58
C VAL A 96 24.77 12.16 4.39
N SER A 97 24.03 13.01 5.14
CA SER A 97 24.10 14.47 5.00
C SER A 97 25.28 15.11 5.73
N HIS A 98 26.14 14.34 6.41
CA HIS A 98 27.39 14.89 6.94
C HIS A 98 28.38 15.11 5.79
N PRO A 99 28.75 16.37 5.51
CA PRO A 99 29.44 16.71 4.28
C PRO A 99 30.95 16.47 4.39
N ARG A 100 31.36 15.25 4.47
CA ARG A 100 32.75 14.90 4.23
C ARG A 100 32.77 13.91 3.09
N GLY A 101 33.20 14.39 1.91
CA GLY A 101 33.20 13.61 0.68
C GLY A 101 33.93 12.28 0.76
N SER A 102 34.94 12.18 1.62
CA SER A 102 35.68 10.95 1.86
C SER A 102 34.87 9.87 2.58
N LYS A 103 33.93 10.26 3.47
CA LYS A 103 33.05 9.31 4.14
C LYS A 103 31.94 8.78 3.23
N ARG A 104 31.48 9.60 2.28
CA ARG A 104 30.50 9.16 1.29
C ARG A 104 31.05 8.05 0.39
N GLN A 105 32.28 8.20 -0.04
CA GLN A 105 32.93 7.20 -0.90
C GLN A 105 33.19 5.90 -0.16
N SER A 106 33.63 5.97 1.11
CA SER A 106 33.88 4.77 1.91
C SER A 106 32.61 4.01 2.24
N ILE A 107 31.51 4.69 2.55
CA ILE A 107 30.21 4.05 2.82
C ILE A 107 29.66 3.39 1.55
N ALA A 108 29.78 4.06 0.40
CA ALA A 108 29.34 3.50 -0.88
C ALA A 108 30.16 2.25 -1.25
N LEU A 109 31.46 2.27 -1.00
CA LEU A 109 32.35 1.13 -1.21
C LEU A 109 32.03 -0.04 -0.27
N GLU A 110 31.80 0.24 1.00
CA GLU A 110 31.40 -0.78 1.98
C GLU A 110 30.09 -1.44 1.61
N ARG A 111 29.09 -0.68 1.19
CA ARG A 111 27.82 -1.22 0.72
C ARG A 111 27.98 -2.07 -0.52
N LYS A 112 28.80 -1.63 -1.45
CA LYS A 112 29.10 -2.39 -2.67
C LYS A 112 29.80 -3.70 -2.35
N GLU A 113 30.77 -3.70 -1.47
CA GLU A 113 31.46 -4.90 -1.02
C GLU A 113 30.52 -5.85 -0.29
N GLN A 114 29.66 -5.35 0.59
CA GLN A 114 28.65 -6.16 1.28
C GLN A 114 27.68 -6.78 0.30
N PHE A 115 27.23 -6.01 -0.68
CA PHE A 115 26.33 -6.49 -1.71
C PHE A 115 26.98 -7.59 -2.55
N GLU A 116 28.22 -7.40 -2.96
CA GLU A 116 28.98 -8.40 -3.72
C GLU A 116 29.22 -9.68 -2.92
N LYS A 117 29.51 -9.57 -1.63
CA LYS A 117 29.65 -10.73 -0.73
C LYS A 117 28.34 -11.51 -0.60
N GLN A 118 27.23 -10.82 -0.39
CA GLN A 118 25.91 -11.46 -0.31
C GLN A 118 25.56 -12.16 -1.62
N PHE A 119 25.91 -11.55 -2.73
CA PHE A 119 25.64 -12.11 -4.05
C PHE A 119 26.52 -13.35 -4.31
N ALA A 120 27.76 -13.32 -3.92
CA ALA A 120 28.67 -14.46 -4.03
C ALA A 120 28.23 -15.64 -3.15
N GLU A 121 27.76 -15.38 -1.94
CA GLU A 121 27.21 -16.40 -1.05
C GLU A 121 25.93 -17.03 -1.63
N GLN A 122 25.08 -16.24 -2.26
CA GLN A 122 23.90 -16.76 -2.94
C GLN A 122 24.26 -17.61 -4.17
N GLU A 123 25.25 -17.22 -4.94
CA GLU A 123 25.70 -18.03 -6.07
C GLU A 123 26.24 -19.39 -5.62
N ASP A 124 26.99 -19.44 -4.54
CA ASP A 124 27.48 -20.70 -3.98
C ASP A 124 26.36 -21.60 -3.48
N LEU A 125 25.29 -21.02 -2.94
CA LEU A 125 24.10 -21.77 -2.55
C LEU A 125 23.35 -22.37 -3.74
N TRP A 126 23.36 -21.69 -4.88
CA TRP A 126 22.68 -22.13 -6.10
C TRP A 126 23.48 -23.20 -6.87
N ARG A 127 24.78 -23.28 -6.68
CA ARG A 127 25.64 -24.27 -7.36
C ARG A 127 25.65 -25.64 -6.69
N LYS A 128 25.08 -25.74 -5.53
CA LYS A 128 24.90 -27.02 -4.84
C LYS A 128 23.54 -27.60 -5.18
#